data_745a7ce75fac567b3586328e6c3f4acf
#
_entry.id   745a7ce75fac567b3586328e6c3f4acf
#
_cell.length_a   1.000
_cell.length_b   1.000
_cell.length_c   1.000
_cell.angle_alpha   90.00
_cell.angle_beta   90.00
_cell.angle_gamma   90.00
#
_symmetry.space_group_name_H-M   'P 1'
#
loop_
_entity.id
_entity.type
_entity.pdbx_description
1 polymer ?
#
loop_
_entity_poly.entity_id
_entity_poly.type
_entity_poly.pdbx_seq_one_letter_code
_entity_poly.pdbx_strand_id
1 'polypeptide(L)'
;NNAIIALAGDFNAGEMERIIERYFGGLVPGPEIPKVEAQEPPQEEERRVVVEGNAGTDYLNIVYHTPEAKHSDTFPLTVLSTVLAGGSGSLVGRGGITNRTSRLYRVLVETELAAEIDASLIPNVDPGLYRLTATISPDHTPEEVEAVISQEIERLQQEPITEAELSKAQQQARALFAYSSESITNQAFWLGFSEIFADHTWFLRYLDNLETVTAQDVLRVAQTYLKPQNRTTGWYLSNTK
;
A
#
# COMPACT_ATOMS: atom_id res chain seq x y z
N ASN A 1 -18.80 8.47 20.62
CA ASN A 1 -18.10 9.52 19.87
C ASN A 1 -16.81 9.05 19.17
N ASN A 2 -16.49 7.74 19.23
CA ASN A 2 -15.35 7.11 18.53
C ASN A 2 -15.76 5.81 17.82
N ALA A 3 -17.01 5.72 17.40
CA ALA A 3 -17.52 4.57 16.69
C ALA A 3 -18.18 5.02 15.39
N ILE A 4 -17.97 4.24 14.33
CA ILE A 4 -18.57 4.43 13.02
C ILE A 4 -19.43 3.20 12.74
N ILE A 5 -20.66 3.41 12.29
CA ILE A 5 -21.53 2.35 11.82
C ILE A 5 -21.64 2.49 10.30
N ALA A 6 -21.22 1.48 9.57
CA ALA A 6 -21.37 1.40 8.13
C ALA A 6 -22.31 0.26 7.76
N LEU A 7 -23.25 0.52 6.89
CA LEU A 7 -24.24 -0.45 6.44
C LEU A 7 -24.26 -0.47 4.92
N ALA A 8 -24.27 -1.67 4.36
CA ALA A 8 -24.49 -1.89 2.94
C ALA A 8 -25.48 -3.06 2.76
N GLY A 9 -26.40 -2.95 1.81
CA GLY A 9 -27.38 -3.97 1.54
C GLY A 9 -28.66 -3.42 0.91
N ASP A 10 -29.62 -4.30 0.68
CA ASP A 10 -30.94 -3.95 0.17
C ASP A 10 -31.88 -3.63 1.33
N PHE A 11 -31.94 -2.35 1.72
CA PHE A 11 -32.81 -1.87 2.80
C PHE A 11 -33.35 -0.45 2.51
N ASN A 12 -34.44 -0.11 3.17
CA ASN A 12 -34.94 1.27 3.18
C ASN A 12 -34.10 2.12 4.16
N ALA A 13 -33.41 3.13 3.65
CA ALA A 13 -32.48 3.97 4.44
C ALA A 13 -33.20 4.61 5.66
N GLY A 14 -34.39 5.20 5.46
CA GLY A 14 -35.13 5.85 6.53
C GLY A 14 -35.68 4.91 7.61
N GLU A 15 -35.95 3.65 7.25
CA GLU A 15 -36.33 2.62 8.22
C GLU A 15 -35.13 2.17 9.02
N MET A 16 -33.99 1.95 8.34
CA MET A 16 -32.73 1.55 8.97
C MET A 16 -32.22 2.62 9.94
N GLU A 17 -32.30 3.91 9.56
CA GLU A 17 -31.94 5.04 10.42
C GLU A 17 -32.74 5.03 11.73
N ARG A 18 -34.06 4.78 11.67
CA ARG A 18 -34.90 4.66 12.88
C ARG A 18 -34.50 3.45 13.73
N ILE A 19 -34.10 2.34 13.10
CA ILE A 19 -33.61 1.16 13.83
C ILE A 19 -32.30 1.48 14.55
N ILE A 20 -31.35 2.13 13.86
CA ILE A 20 -30.09 2.56 14.46
C ILE A 20 -30.34 3.50 15.63
N GLU A 21 -31.17 4.51 15.45
CA GLU A 21 -31.52 5.46 16.50
C GLU A 21 -32.16 4.74 17.70
N ARG A 22 -33.04 3.78 17.46
CA ARG A 22 -33.66 2.99 18.53
C ARG A 22 -32.67 2.19 19.36
N TYR A 23 -31.61 1.62 18.74
CA TYR A 23 -30.66 0.75 19.43
C TYR A 23 -29.45 1.50 19.98
N PHE A 24 -29.04 2.57 19.32
CA PHE A 24 -27.79 3.27 19.63
C PHE A 24 -28.00 4.72 20.09
N GLY A 25 -29.16 5.34 19.78
CA GLY A 25 -29.43 6.75 20.11
C GLY A 25 -29.46 7.05 21.61
N GLY A 26 -29.65 6.04 22.47
CA GLY A 26 -29.56 6.17 23.93
C GLY A 26 -28.15 6.12 24.49
N LEU A 27 -27.13 5.87 23.65
CA LEU A 27 -25.73 5.86 24.12
C LEU A 27 -25.22 7.27 24.33
N VAL A 28 -24.72 7.52 25.54
CA VAL A 28 -24.12 8.81 25.87
C VAL A 28 -22.71 8.88 25.31
N PRO A 29 -22.33 9.97 24.62
CA PRO A 29 -20.97 10.15 24.14
C PRO A 29 -19.95 10.05 25.29
N GLY A 30 -18.85 9.34 25.04
CA GLY A 30 -17.72 9.29 25.98
C GLY A 30 -16.95 10.61 26.06
N PRO A 31 -15.89 10.69 26.85
CA PRO A 31 -15.01 11.85 26.89
C PRO A 31 -14.39 12.14 25.52
N GLU A 32 -13.91 13.35 25.32
CA GLU A 32 -13.19 13.73 24.09
C GLU A 32 -11.99 12.81 23.88
N ILE A 33 -11.81 12.36 22.63
CA ILE A 33 -10.72 11.47 22.28
C ILE A 33 -9.42 12.26 22.32
N PRO A 34 -8.39 11.80 23.07
CA PRO A 34 -7.09 12.46 23.08
C PRO A 34 -6.51 12.54 21.68
N LYS A 35 -6.06 13.73 21.28
CA LYS A 35 -5.34 13.89 20.02
C LYS A 35 -3.95 13.27 20.13
N VAL A 36 -3.52 12.57 19.07
CA VAL A 36 -2.14 12.12 18.95
C VAL A 36 -1.30 13.33 18.57
N GLU A 37 -0.40 13.75 19.46
CA GLU A 37 0.49 14.90 19.26
C GLU A 37 1.90 14.49 18.83
N ALA A 38 2.22 13.19 18.94
CA ALA A 38 3.52 12.66 18.56
C ALA A 38 3.71 12.77 17.04
N GLN A 39 4.79 13.44 16.63
CA GLN A 39 5.21 13.53 15.25
C GLN A 39 6.59 12.90 15.11
N GLU A 40 6.75 12.02 14.10
CA GLU A 40 8.06 11.49 13.77
C GLU A 40 8.90 12.60 13.12
N PRO A 41 10.16 12.81 13.58
CA PRO A 41 11.04 13.78 12.95
C PRO A 41 11.36 13.34 11.50
N PRO A 42 11.56 14.30 10.57
CA PRO A 42 11.94 13.97 9.20
C PRO A 42 13.19 13.10 9.19
N GLN A 43 13.20 12.08 8.35
CA GLN A 43 14.39 11.28 8.09
C GLN A 43 15.33 12.05 7.15
N GLU A 44 16.58 12.25 7.54
CA GLU A 44 17.58 13.03 6.77
C GLU A 44 18.58 12.15 6.01
N GLU A 45 18.73 10.87 6.43
CA GLU A 45 19.67 9.92 5.82
C GLU A 45 19.06 8.52 5.75
N GLU A 46 19.62 7.68 4.90
CA GLU A 46 19.23 6.27 4.83
C GLU A 46 19.55 5.56 6.14
N ARG A 47 18.60 4.74 6.61
CA ARG A 47 18.81 3.88 7.78
C ARG A 47 18.99 2.43 7.33
N ARG A 48 19.94 1.73 7.95
CA ARG A 48 20.21 0.31 7.69
C ARG A 48 20.15 -0.49 8.98
N VAL A 49 19.51 -1.66 8.90
CA VAL A 49 19.39 -2.60 10.01
C VAL A 49 19.73 -4.00 9.49
N VAL A 50 20.60 -4.70 10.20
CA VAL A 50 20.89 -6.11 9.93
C VAL A 50 20.49 -6.92 11.15
N VAL A 51 19.68 -7.96 10.92
CA VAL A 51 19.22 -8.89 11.95
C VAL A 51 19.63 -10.30 11.54
N GLU A 52 20.24 -11.04 12.44
CA GLU A 52 20.60 -12.44 12.24
C GLU A 52 19.65 -13.36 13.00
N GLY A 53 19.32 -14.52 12.41
CA GLY A 53 18.42 -15.47 13.05
C GLY A 53 18.35 -16.82 12.33
N ASN A 54 17.41 -17.68 12.73
CA ASN A 54 17.34 -19.07 12.29
C ASN A 54 16.09 -19.35 11.40
N ALA A 55 15.76 -18.47 10.47
CA ALA A 55 14.57 -18.65 9.62
C ALA A 55 14.76 -19.55 8.39
N GLY A 56 15.98 -20.03 8.12
CA GLY A 56 16.27 -20.90 6.97
C GLY A 56 16.40 -20.18 5.62
N THR A 57 16.09 -18.90 5.53
CA THR A 57 16.24 -18.06 4.33
C THR A 57 16.50 -16.61 4.70
N ASP A 58 17.11 -15.86 3.79
CA ASP A 58 17.35 -14.44 3.95
C ASP A 58 16.15 -13.62 3.45
N TYR A 59 15.92 -12.46 4.08
CA TYR A 59 14.90 -11.50 3.68
C TYR A 59 15.49 -10.11 3.53
N LEU A 60 14.97 -9.38 2.55
CA LEU A 60 15.22 -7.97 2.36
C LEU A 60 13.92 -7.21 2.55
N ASN A 61 13.93 -6.17 3.39
CA ASN A 61 12.87 -5.20 3.51
C ASN A 61 13.39 -3.81 3.16
N ILE A 62 12.74 -3.13 2.22
CA ILE A 62 12.99 -1.72 1.91
C ILE A 62 11.72 -0.96 2.19
N VAL A 63 11.83 0.11 2.97
CA VAL A 63 10.68 0.89 3.43
C VAL A 63 10.91 2.36 3.16
N TYR A 64 9.89 3.04 2.64
CA TYR A 64 9.86 4.49 2.40
C TYR A 64 8.68 5.11 3.15
N HIS A 65 8.86 6.29 3.72
CA HIS A 65 7.73 7.06 4.26
C HIS A 65 6.86 7.57 3.11
N THR A 66 5.56 7.54 3.34
CA THR A 66 4.53 8.01 2.40
C THR A 66 3.55 8.92 3.12
N PRO A 67 2.82 9.78 2.41
CA PRO A 67 1.84 10.66 3.02
C PRO A 67 0.62 9.89 3.54
N GLU A 68 -0.22 10.57 4.29
CA GLU A 68 -1.53 10.10 4.72
C GLU A 68 -2.49 9.83 3.55
N ALA A 69 -3.51 9.02 3.77
CA ALA A 69 -4.46 8.59 2.74
C ALA A 69 -5.23 9.72 2.04
N LYS A 70 -5.41 10.86 2.69
CA LYS A 70 -6.07 12.05 2.12
C LYS A 70 -5.20 12.82 1.13
N HIS A 71 -3.89 12.57 1.13
CA HIS A 71 -2.96 13.27 0.27
C HIS A 71 -3.19 12.93 -1.20
N SER A 72 -3.05 13.91 -2.08
CA SER A 72 -3.24 13.75 -3.53
C SER A 72 -2.29 12.71 -4.16
N ASP A 73 -1.15 12.43 -3.53
CA ASP A 73 -0.15 11.49 -4.02
C ASP A 73 -0.48 10.02 -3.71
N THR A 74 -1.52 9.74 -2.93
CA THR A 74 -1.92 8.36 -2.58
C THR A 74 -2.23 7.53 -3.84
N PHE A 75 -2.97 8.07 -4.79
CA PHE A 75 -3.33 7.36 -6.02
C PHE A 75 -2.15 7.21 -6.99
N PRO A 76 -1.31 8.23 -7.25
CA PRO A 76 -0.04 8.07 -7.97
C PRO A 76 0.88 7.01 -7.35
N LEU A 77 1.01 6.97 -6.01
CA LEU A 77 1.78 5.94 -5.29
C LEU A 77 1.18 4.54 -5.45
N THR A 78 -0.16 4.42 -5.49
CA THR A 78 -0.84 3.15 -5.76
C THR A 78 -0.53 2.63 -7.16
N VAL A 79 -0.56 3.50 -8.18
CA VAL A 79 -0.18 3.15 -9.56
C VAL A 79 1.30 2.78 -9.63
N LEU A 80 2.19 3.57 -9.01
CA LEU A 80 3.62 3.28 -8.90
C LEU A 80 3.86 1.89 -8.31
N SER A 81 3.23 1.57 -7.18
CA SER A 81 3.34 0.27 -6.52
C SER A 81 2.89 -0.87 -7.44
N THR A 82 1.82 -0.65 -8.21
CA THR A 82 1.29 -1.64 -9.16
C THR A 82 2.27 -1.89 -10.31
N VAL A 83 2.90 -0.86 -10.85
CA VAL A 83 3.91 -0.99 -11.91
C VAL A 83 5.18 -1.67 -11.37
N LEU A 84 5.65 -1.24 -10.21
CA LEU A 84 6.92 -1.69 -9.64
C LEU A 84 6.87 -3.15 -9.17
N ALA A 85 5.86 -3.49 -8.37
CA ALA A 85 5.78 -4.80 -7.70
C ALA A 85 4.42 -5.51 -7.83
N GLY A 86 3.51 -4.99 -8.67
CA GLY A 86 2.22 -5.63 -8.93
C GLY A 86 1.05 -5.15 -8.08
N GLY A 87 1.28 -4.09 -7.32
CA GLY A 87 0.33 -3.55 -6.37
C GLY A 87 0.26 -4.38 -5.09
N SER A 88 -0.01 -3.73 -3.97
CA SER A 88 -0.42 -4.46 -2.78
C SER A 88 -1.81 -5.02 -3.04
N GLY A 89 -1.94 -6.32 -3.15
CA GLY A 89 -3.23 -7.01 -3.24
C GLY A 89 -4.11 -6.84 -2.02
N SER A 90 -3.82 -5.86 -1.22
CA SER A 90 -4.41 -5.66 0.08
C SER A 90 -5.02 -4.28 0.28
N LEU A 91 -6.03 -3.99 -0.47
CA LEU A 91 -7.11 -3.28 0.19
C LEU A 91 -7.78 -4.26 1.21
N VAL A 92 -7.85 -5.55 0.97
CA VAL A 92 -8.44 -6.55 1.89
C VAL A 92 -7.65 -7.85 1.83
N GLY A 93 -6.74 -8.06 2.79
CA GLY A 93 -6.24 -9.38 3.13
C GLY A 93 -5.10 -9.93 2.27
N ARG A 94 -4.40 -10.92 2.82
CA ARG A 94 -3.39 -11.75 2.17
C ARG A 94 -3.99 -12.48 0.98
N GLY A 95 -3.53 -12.20 -0.20
CA GLY A 95 -3.94 -12.86 -1.42
C GLY A 95 -3.72 -11.97 -2.62
N GLY A 96 -2.52 -11.40 -2.75
CA GLY A 96 -2.14 -10.67 -3.95
C GLY A 96 -2.22 -11.61 -5.15
N ILE A 97 -2.93 -11.19 -6.19
CA ILE A 97 -2.70 -11.75 -7.52
C ILE A 97 -1.24 -11.40 -7.81
N THR A 98 -0.36 -12.40 -7.72
CA THR A 98 1.06 -12.24 -8.04
C THR A 98 1.15 -11.67 -9.44
N ASN A 99 1.49 -10.40 -9.53
CA ASN A 99 1.62 -9.75 -10.83
C ASN A 99 2.96 -10.13 -11.48
N ARG A 100 2.96 -11.25 -12.17
CA ARG A 100 4.11 -11.75 -12.94
C ARG A 100 4.64 -10.79 -13.98
N THR A 101 3.98 -9.66 -14.19
CA THR A 101 4.33 -8.69 -15.22
C THR A 101 4.83 -7.37 -14.65
N SER A 102 4.93 -7.24 -13.33
CA SER A 102 5.55 -6.08 -12.68
C SER A 102 7.05 -6.04 -12.95
N ARG A 103 7.65 -4.86 -12.82
CA ARG A 103 9.07 -4.67 -13.10
C ARG A 103 9.94 -5.54 -12.19
N LEU A 104 9.71 -5.47 -10.89
CA LEU A 104 10.50 -6.24 -9.91
C LEU A 104 10.29 -7.76 -10.04
N TYR A 105 9.08 -8.22 -10.36
CA TYR A 105 8.87 -9.66 -10.58
C TYR A 105 9.76 -10.18 -11.72
N ARG A 106 9.82 -9.46 -12.83
CA ARG A 106 10.63 -9.86 -14.00
C ARG A 106 12.13 -9.89 -13.70
N VAL A 107 12.63 -8.91 -12.98
CA VAL A 107 14.07 -8.78 -12.73
C VAL A 107 14.56 -9.54 -11.51
N LEU A 108 13.67 -9.98 -10.61
CA LEU A 108 14.02 -10.71 -9.40
C LEU A 108 13.55 -12.16 -9.41
N VAL A 109 12.27 -12.39 -9.76
CA VAL A 109 11.68 -13.74 -9.64
C VAL A 109 11.89 -14.55 -10.91
N GLU A 110 11.70 -13.99 -12.10
CA GLU A 110 11.98 -14.68 -13.36
C GLU A 110 13.48 -14.98 -13.57
N THR A 111 14.35 -14.22 -12.93
CA THR A 111 15.81 -14.44 -12.94
C THR A 111 16.33 -15.25 -11.74
N GLU A 112 15.42 -15.74 -10.89
CA GLU A 112 15.72 -16.57 -9.73
C GLU A 112 16.56 -15.88 -8.62
N LEU A 113 16.76 -14.56 -8.66
CA LEU A 113 17.42 -13.77 -7.61
C LEU A 113 16.62 -13.77 -6.30
N ALA A 114 15.30 -13.75 -6.41
CA ALA A 114 14.39 -13.86 -5.28
C ALA A 114 13.29 -14.89 -5.56
N ALA A 115 12.88 -15.61 -4.55
CA ALA A 115 11.74 -16.54 -4.63
C ALA A 115 10.41 -15.77 -4.68
N GLU A 116 10.36 -14.59 -4.04
CA GLU A 116 9.17 -13.75 -3.97
C GLU A 116 9.55 -12.28 -3.80
N ILE A 117 8.75 -11.40 -4.37
CA ILE A 117 8.74 -9.96 -4.11
C ILE A 117 7.31 -9.52 -3.83
N ASP A 118 7.10 -8.83 -2.72
CA ASP A 118 5.82 -8.25 -2.32
C ASP A 118 5.96 -6.75 -2.07
N ALA A 119 4.87 -6.02 -2.28
CA ALA A 119 4.78 -4.61 -1.96
C ALA A 119 3.54 -4.32 -1.11
N SER A 120 3.66 -3.41 -0.16
CA SER A 120 2.55 -3.00 0.69
C SER A 120 2.50 -1.48 0.81
N LEU A 121 1.35 -0.91 0.46
CA LEU A 121 1.00 0.49 0.65
C LEU A 121 -0.40 0.53 1.28
N ILE A 122 -0.48 0.84 2.57
CA ILE A 122 -1.74 0.82 3.33
C ILE A 122 -2.17 2.25 3.61
N PRO A 123 -3.41 2.64 3.26
CA PRO A 123 -3.92 3.97 3.59
C PRO A 123 -4.09 4.12 5.11
N ASN A 124 -3.56 5.21 5.66
CA ASN A 124 -3.61 5.53 7.08
C ASN A 124 -4.09 6.97 7.31
N VAL A 125 -4.49 7.26 8.56
CA VAL A 125 -4.85 8.62 9.04
C VAL A 125 -3.64 9.53 9.00
N ASP A 126 -2.51 9.01 9.50
CA ASP A 126 -1.21 9.69 9.55
C ASP A 126 -0.31 9.21 8.40
N PRO A 127 0.81 9.89 8.13
CA PRO A 127 1.82 9.41 7.19
C PRO A 127 2.17 7.94 7.42
N GLY A 128 2.25 7.19 6.33
CA GLY A 128 2.42 5.75 6.34
C GLY A 128 3.73 5.29 5.74
N LEU A 129 3.77 4.00 5.35
CA LEU A 129 4.96 3.38 4.80
C LEU A 129 4.62 2.63 3.49
N TYR A 130 5.46 2.82 2.49
CA TYR A 130 5.55 1.92 1.34
C TYR A 130 6.65 0.89 1.62
N ARG A 131 6.29 -0.38 1.64
CA ARG A 131 7.22 -1.48 1.94
C ARG A 131 7.38 -2.38 0.74
N LEU A 132 8.62 -2.72 0.43
CA LEU A 132 9.01 -3.81 -0.46
C LEU A 132 9.65 -4.91 0.38
N THR A 133 9.20 -6.16 0.21
CA THR A 133 9.74 -7.33 0.91
C THR A 133 10.14 -8.39 -0.12
N ALA A 134 11.40 -8.80 -0.13
CA ALA A 134 11.89 -9.88 -0.97
C ALA A 134 12.33 -11.07 -0.12
N THR A 135 11.95 -12.27 -0.55
CA THR A 135 12.49 -13.54 -0.06
C THR A 135 13.63 -13.93 -0.98
N ILE A 136 14.86 -13.96 -0.44
CA ILE A 136 16.08 -14.16 -1.24
C ILE A 136 16.21 -15.63 -1.62
N SER A 137 16.58 -15.92 -2.86
CA SER A 137 16.88 -17.30 -3.29
C SER A 137 18.18 -17.82 -2.65
N PRO A 138 18.33 -19.15 -2.43
CA PRO A 138 19.42 -19.71 -1.62
C PRO A 138 20.83 -19.36 -2.06
N ASP A 139 21.06 -19.17 -3.38
CA ASP A 139 22.40 -18.94 -3.96
C ASP A 139 22.70 -17.42 -4.14
N HIS A 140 21.85 -16.55 -3.60
CA HIS A 140 21.96 -15.10 -3.74
C HIS A 140 22.02 -14.38 -2.38
N THR A 141 22.41 -13.11 -2.44
CA THR A 141 22.54 -12.25 -1.25
C THR A 141 21.55 -11.09 -1.25
N PRO A 142 21.21 -10.55 -0.08
CA PRO A 142 20.37 -9.36 0.01
C PRO A 142 20.94 -8.16 -0.74
N GLU A 143 22.27 -8.03 -0.81
CA GLU A 143 22.98 -6.96 -1.54
C GLU A 143 22.69 -7.00 -3.05
N GLU A 144 22.74 -8.21 -3.64
CA GLU A 144 22.44 -8.39 -5.07
C GLU A 144 21.01 -7.99 -5.39
N VAL A 145 20.07 -8.45 -4.58
CA VAL A 145 18.64 -8.14 -4.75
C VAL A 145 18.36 -6.64 -4.51
N GLU A 146 18.98 -6.04 -3.48
CA GLU A 146 18.86 -4.61 -3.21
C GLU A 146 19.39 -3.76 -4.36
N ALA A 147 20.52 -4.14 -4.97
CA ALA A 147 21.08 -3.43 -6.11
C ALA A 147 20.12 -3.42 -7.32
N VAL A 148 19.48 -4.56 -7.61
CA VAL A 148 18.50 -4.68 -8.70
C VAL A 148 17.25 -3.85 -8.41
N ILE A 149 16.71 -3.88 -7.17
CA ILE A 149 15.58 -3.04 -6.78
C ILE A 149 15.94 -1.55 -6.93
N SER A 150 17.12 -1.15 -6.50
CA SER A 150 17.58 0.23 -6.61
C SER A 150 17.66 0.70 -8.06
N GLN A 151 18.15 -0.13 -8.98
CA GLN A 151 18.17 0.17 -10.42
C GLN A 151 16.77 0.39 -11.00
N GLU A 152 15.79 -0.44 -10.64
CA GLU A 152 14.41 -0.26 -11.13
C GLU A 152 13.76 1.00 -10.56
N ILE A 153 14.08 1.36 -9.31
CA ILE A 153 13.63 2.62 -8.71
C ILE A 153 14.28 3.82 -9.43
N GLU A 154 15.58 3.77 -9.71
CA GLU A 154 16.29 4.82 -10.46
C GLU A 154 15.68 5.03 -11.85
N ARG A 155 15.33 3.95 -12.56
CA ARG A 155 14.63 4.03 -13.85
C ARG A 155 13.29 4.75 -13.74
N LEU A 156 12.50 4.43 -12.69
CA LEU A 156 11.22 5.11 -12.42
C LEU A 156 11.39 6.60 -12.09
N GLN A 157 12.56 6.99 -11.58
CA GLN A 157 12.87 8.39 -11.26
C GLN A 157 13.44 9.18 -12.46
N GLN A 158 13.94 8.50 -13.47
CA GLN A 158 14.56 9.12 -14.64
C GLN A 158 13.59 9.27 -15.82
N GLU A 159 12.72 8.30 -16.01
CA GLU A 159 11.84 8.22 -17.17
C GLU A 159 10.39 7.94 -16.75
N PRO A 160 9.41 8.64 -17.36
CA PRO A 160 8.01 8.31 -17.17
C PRO A 160 7.72 6.86 -17.57
N ILE A 161 6.79 6.23 -16.88
CA ILE A 161 6.27 4.91 -17.32
C ILE A 161 5.57 5.06 -18.67
N THR A 162 5.55 3.97 -19.45
CA THR A 162 4.86 3.95 -20.75
C THR A 162 3.34 3.98 -20.56
N GLU A 163 2.62 4.46 -21.58
CA GLU A 163 1.15 4.43 -21.59
C GLU A 163 0.59 3.00 -21.44
N ALA A 164 1.30 2.01 -21.94
CA ALA A 164 0.92 0.61 -21.78
C ALA A 164 1.05 0.13 -20.33
N GLU A 165 2.12 0.53 -19.62
CA GLU A 165 2.30 0.24 -18.20
C GLU A 165 1.24 0.95 -17.35
N LEU A 166 0.96 2.23 -17.64
CA LEU A 166 -0.05 3.01 -16.95
C LEU A 166 -1.43 2.38 -17.10
N SER A 167 -1.87 2.14 -18.34
CA SER A 167 -3.18 1.53 -18.62
C SER A 167 -3.33 0.17 -17.94
N LYS A 168 -2.28 -0.65 -18.00
CA LYS A 168 -2.26 -1.95 -17.35
C LYS A 168 -2.37 -1.84 -15.83
N ALA A 169 -1.60 -0.94 -15.20
CA ALA A 169 -1.65 -0.72 -13.76
C ALA A 169 -3.04 -0.24 -13.30
N GLN A 170 -3.65 0.69 -14.04
CA GLN A 170 -5.01 1.14 -13.76
C GLN A 170 -6.04 0.01 -13.90
N GLN A 171 -5.93 -0.83 -14.94
CA GLN A 171 -6.83 -1.99 -15.11
C GLN A 171 -6.67 -3.01 -13.97
N GLN A 172 -5.46 -3.26 -13.51
CA GLN A 172 -5.19 -4.15 -12.38
C GLN A 172 -5.72 -3.59 -11.07
N ALA A 173 -5.49 -2.31 -10.78
CA ALA A 173 -6.04 -1.65 -9.61
C ALA A 173 -7.58 -1.68 -9.61
N ARG A 174 -8.19 -1.48 -10.79
CA ARG A 174 -9.64 -1.61 -10.97
C ARG A 174 -10.12 -3.04 -10.68
N ALA A 175 -9.43 -4.06 -11.20
CA ALA A 175 -9.78 -5.44 -10.95
C ALA A 175 -9.67 -5.80 -9.46
N LEU A 176 -8.58 -5.38 -8.80
CA LEU A 176 -8.39 -5.59 -7.36
C LEU A 176 -9.48 -4.89 -6.54
N PHE A 177 -9.85 -3.66 -6.89
CA PHE A 177 -10.93 -2.94 -6.25
C PHE A 177 -12.27 -3.66 -6.43
N ALA A 178 -12.59 -4.13 -7.64
CA ALA A 178 -13.82 -4.86 -7.92
C ALA A 178 -13.92 -6.15 -7.08
N TYR A 179 -12.84 -6.94 -7.01
CA TYR A 179 -12.79 -8.14 -6.16
C TYR A 179 -12.92 -7.80 -4.68
N SER A 180 -12.24 -6.74 -4.21
CA SER A 180 -12.28 -6.34 -2.80
C SER A 180 -13.63 -5.77 -2.38
N SER A 181 -14.45 -5.29 -3.32
CA SER A 181 -15.76 -4.69 -3.07
C SER A 181 -16.94 -5.56 -3.57
N GLU A 182 -16.69 -6.81 -4.02
CA GLU A 182 -17.72 -7.69 -4.55
C GLU A 182 -18.79 -8.03 -3.51
N SER A 183 -18.39 -8.34 -2.28
CA SER A 183 -19.35 -8.70 -1.23
C SER A 183 -19.91 -7.47 -0.51
N ILE A 184 -21.20 -7.55 -0.12
CA ILE A 184 -21.86 -6.50 0.68
C ILE A 184 -21.10 -6.24 1.99
N THR A 185 -20.56 -7.29 2.63
CA THR A 185 -19.76 -7.16 3.84
C THR A 185 -18.50 -6.34 3.59
N ASN A 186 -17.82 -6.58 2.48
CA ASN A 186 -16.62 -5.81 2.11
C ASN A 186 -16.96 -4.36 1.76
N GLN A 187 -18.11 -4.12 1.10
CA GLN A 187 -18.57 -2.75 0.84
C GLN A 187 -18.80 -1.98 2.14
N ALA A 188 -19.52 -2.58 3.11
CA ALA A 188 -19.73 -1.98 4.42
C ALA A 188 -18.41 -1.74 5.16
N PHE A 189 -17.49 -2.72 5.11
CA PHE A 189 -16.16 -2.57 5.69
C PHE A 189 -15.41 -1.35 5.11
N TRP A 190 -15.34 -1.26 3.78
CA TRP A 190 -14.60 -0.16 3.12
C TRP A 190 -15.23 1.20 3.36
N LEU A 191 -16.57 1.30 3.36
CA LEU A 191 -17.26 2.54 3.71
C LEU A 191 -16.93 2.99 5.13
N GLY A 192 -16.96 2.07 6.10
CA GLY A 192 -16.63 2.38 7.49
C GLY A 192 -15.14 2.63 7.71
N PHE A 193 -14.26 1.85 7.06
CA PHE A 193 -12.81 1.98 7.21
C PHE A 193 -12.29 3.26 6.56
N SER A 194 -12.78 3.63 5.38
CA SER A 194 -12.41 4.89 4.74
C SER A 194 -12.83 6.13 5.54
N GLU A 195 -13.93 6.04 6.28
CA GLU A 195 -14.37 7.11 7.19
C GLU A 195 -13.37 7.34 8.34
N ILE A 196 -12.59 6.32 8.75
CA ILE A 196 -11.57 6.46 9.78
C ILE A 196 -10.39 7.28 9.30
N PHE A 197 -9.85 7.01 8.10
CA PHE A 197 -8.62 7.65 7.62
C PHE A 197 -8.86 8.80 6.63
N ALA A 198 -10.05 8.90 6.05
CA ALA A 198 -10.42 9.97 5.14
C ALA A 198 -11.89 10.37 5.33
N ASP A 199 -12.73 9.85 4.47
CA ASP A 199 -14.18 9.88 4.50
C ASP A 199 -14.71 8.79 3.54
N HIS A 200 -16.00 8.46 3.64
CA HIS A 200 -16.62 7.44 2.78
C HIS A 200 -16.53 7.75 1.28
N THR A 201 -16.39 9.01 0.88
CA THR A 201 -16.26 9.40 -0.53
C THR A 201 -14.92 8.97 -1.12
N TRP A 202 -13.88 8.78 -0.28
CA TRP A 202 -12.60 8.23 -0.70
C TRP A 202 -12.77 6.85 -1.36
N PHE A 203 -13.54 5.96 -0.73
CA PHE A 203 -13.84 4.65 -1.29
C PHE A 203 -14.72 4.75 -2.54
N LEU A 204 -15.76 5.57 -2.51
CA LEU A 204 -16.69 5.73 -3.64
C LEU A 204 -16.01 6.30 -4.90
N ARG A 205 -15.02 7.17 -4.73
CA ARG A 205 -14.26 7.81 -5.82
C ARG A 205 -12.93 7.14 -6.13
N TYR A 206 -12.65 6.00 -5.52
CA TYR A 206 -11.35 5.34 -5.64
C TYR A 206 -10.96 5.09 -7.10
N LEU A 207 -11.86 4.55 -7.91
CA LEU A 207 -11.61 4.27 -9.33
C LEU A 207 -11.47 5.54 -10.16
N ASP A 208 -12.32 6.55 -9.93
CA ASP A 208 -12.24 7.82 -10.64
C ASP A 208 -10.87 8.49 -10.39
N ASN A 209 -10.42 8.49 -9.14
CA ASN A 209 -9.12 9.06 -8.76
C ASN A 209 -7.95 8.28 -9.38
N LEU A 210 -8.02 6.96 -9.45
CA LEU A 210 -6.99 6.16 -10.14
C LEU A 210 -6.91 6.47 -11.63
N GLU A 211 -8.04 6.72 -12.29
CA GLU A 211 -8.11 7.02 -13.73
C GLU A 211 -7.50 8.39 -14.07
N THR A 212 -7.48 9.32 -13.11
CA THR A 212 -6.86 10.65 -13.32
C THR A 212 -5.33 10.63 -13.26
N VAL A 213 -4.72 9.56 -12.72
CA VAL A 213 -3.26 9.46 -12.58
C VAL A 213 -2.59 9.38 -13.94
N THR A 214 -1.58 10.21 -14.14
CA THR A 214 -0.76 10.26 -15.36
C THR A 214 0.61 9.61 -15.16
N ALA A 215 1.30 9.26 -16.24
CA ALA A 215 2.69 8.79 -16.18
C ALA A 215 3.63 9.81 -15.54
N GLN A 216 3.34 11.10 -15.70
CA GLN A 216 4.10 12.19 -15.08
C GLN A 216 3.89 12.26 -13.57
N ASP A 217 2.69 11.95 -13.08
CA ASP A 217 2.43 11.85 -11.64
C ASP A 217 3.21 10.71 -11.01
N VAL A 218 3.29 9.56 -11.69
CA VAL A 218 4.09 8.40 -11.24
C VAL A 218 5.58 8.77 -11.16
N LEU A 219 6.13 9.44 -12.17
CA LEU A 219 7.52 9.94 -12.15
C LEU A 219 7.75 10.89 -10.96
N ARG A 220 6.86 11.86 -10.78
CA ARG A 220 6.94 12.85 -9.71
C ARG A 220 6.94 12.21 -8.33
N VAL A 221 6.04 11.27 -8.06
CA VAL A 221 6.00 10.59 -6.75
C VAL A 221 7.19 9.65 -6.55
N ALA A 222 7.72 9.01 -7.59
CA ALA A 222 8.96 8.25 -7.51
C ALA A 222 10.13 9.15 -7.07
N GLN A 223 10.26 10.32 -7.69
CA GLN A 223 11.28 11.32 -7.34
C GLN A 223 11.09 11.93 -5.96
N THR A 224 9.85 12.04 -5.49
CA THR A 224 9.52 12.64 -4.19
C THR A 224 9.77 11.68 -3.04
N TYR A 225 9.28 10.46 -3.15
CA TYR A 225 9.21 9.53 -2.02
C TYR A 225 10.27 8.43 -2.03
N LEU A 226 10.70 7.93 -3.20
CA LEU A 226 11.66 6.81 -3.27
C LEU A 226 13.12 7.26 -3.22
N LYS A 227 13.44 8.24 -2.38
CA LYS A 227 14.78 8.79 -2.20
C LYS A 227 15.57 7.99 -1.15
N PRO A 228 16.92 7.91 -1.28
CA PRO A 228 17.75 7.30 -0.24
C PRO A 228 17.52 7.89 1.16
N GLN A 229 17.36 9.23 1.26
CA GLN A 229 17.13 9.91 2.54
C GLN A 229 15.79 9.51 3.20
N ASN A 230 14.82 9.00 2.44
CA ASN A 230 13.52 8.56 2.90
C ASN A 230 13.43 7.04 3.07
N ARG A 231 14.57 6.33 2.92
CA ARG A 231 14.65 4.87 2.88
C ARG A 231 15.18 4.29 4.18
N THR A 232 14.54 3.23 4.66
CA THR A 232 15.09 2.32 5.66
C THR A 232 15.21 0.94 5.03
N THR A 233 16.41 0.36 5.06
CA THR A 233 16.71 -0.97 4.54
C THR A 233 17.02 -1.92 5.68
N GLY A 234 16.31 -3.05 5.73
CA GLY A 234 16.51 -4.13 6.70
C GLY A 234 16.89 -5.43 6.01
N TRP A 235 17.99 -6.03 6.44
CA TRP A 235 18.39 -7.37 6.05
C TRP A 235 18.16 -8.34 7.20
N TYR A 236 17.51 -9.45 6.92
CA TYR A 236 17.50 -10.59 7.80
C TYR A 236 18.40 -11.65 7.19
N LEU A 237 19.45 -12.04 7.92
CA LEU A 237 20.43 -13.05 7.51
C LEU A 237 20.19 -14.33 8.30
N SER A 238 20.01 -15.43 7.58
CA SER A 238 19.81 -16.73 8.20
C SER A 238 21.15 -17.39 8.60
N ASN A 239 21.26 -17.82 9.85
CA ASN A 239 22.39 -18.58 10.36
C ASN A 239 22.31 -20.09 10.00
N THR A 240 21.23 -20.53 9.34
CA THR A 240 20.92 -21.94 9.03
C THR A 240 20.69 -22.17 7.55
N LYS A 241 21.60 -21.65 6.70
CA LYS A 241 21.62 -21.98 5.26
C LYS A 241 22.18 -23.37 5.01
#